data_5e1a954f0c5f9d312804937137595172
#
_entry.id   5e1a954f0c5f9d312804937137595172
#
_cell.length_a   1.000
_cell.length_b   1.000
_cell.length_c   1.000
_cell.angle_alpha   90.00
_cell.angle_beta   90.00
_cell.angle_gamma   90.00
#
_symmetry.space_group_name_H-M   'P 1'
#
loop_
_entity.id
_entity.type
_entity.pdbx_description
1 polymer ?
#
loop_
_entity_poly.entity_id
_entity_poly.type
_entity_poly.pdbx_seq_one_letter_code
_entity_poly.pdbx_strand_id
1 'polypeptide(L)'
;VSLVGIDCLSRSAELSIMIGRSEDRLQGAGSFAINEMLRHAFENLNLRRVELQVLEDNLCAQHVYEKAGFKLEGLRREAVYKNGRYLNCKLYAMLRRDWMERAA
;
A
#
# COMPACT_ATOMS: atom_id res chain seq x y z
N VAL A 1 -2.18 8.70 6.13
CA VAL A 1 -1.42 7.46 6.01
C VAL A 1 -1.20 6.88 7.39
N SER A 2 -1.54 5.64 7.58
CA SER A 2 -1.35 4.97 8.85
C SER A 2 -1.13 3.48 8.67
N LEU A 3 -0.51 2.86 9.66
CA LEU A 3 -0.39 1.41 9.73
C LEU A 3 -1.51 0.89 10.62
N VAL A 4 -2.19 -0.15 10.18
CA VAL A 4 -3.28 -0.78 10.92
C VAL A 4 -3.07 -2.28 10.97
N GLY A 5 -3.73 -2.94 11.92
CA GLY A 5 -3.66 -4.38 12.03
C GLY A 5 -2.25 -4.91 12.25
N ILE A 6 -1.47 -4.21 13.07
CA ILE A 6 -0.11 -4.64 13.37
C ILE A 6 -0.13 -5.97 14.10
N ASP A 7 0.53 -6.97 13.51
CA ASP A 7 0.66 -8.30 14.08
C ASP A 7 2.10 -8.50 14.53
N CYS A 8 2.32 -8.45 15.84
CA CYS A 8 3.68 -8.54 16.39
C CYS A 8 4.32 -9.91 16.21
N LEU A 9 3.50 -10.94 16.13
CA LEU A 9 4.01 -12.30 15.93
C LEU A 9 4.50 -12.51 14.50
N SER A 10 3.68 -12.10 13.53
CA SER A 10 4.01 -12.21 12.11
C SER A 10 4.87 -11.05 11.61
N ARG A 11 4.99 -9.99 12.41
CA ARG A 11 5.71 -8.76 12.05
C ARG A 11 5.19 -8.18 10.75
N SER A 12 3.88 -8.02 10.67
CA SER A 12 3.22 -7.49 9.51
C SER A 12 2.21 -6.42 9.89
N ALA A 13 1.87 -5.58 8.93
CA ALA A 13 0.84 -4.55 9.10
C ALA A 13 0.23 -4.20 7.76
N GLU A 14 -0.94 -3.60 7.80
CA GLU A 14 -1.59 -3.08 6.61
C GLU A 14 -1.42 -1.57 6.57
N LEU A 15 -1.04 -1.05 5.41
CA LEU A 15 -0.92 0.37 5.19
C LEU A 15 -2.27 0.91 4.75
N SER A 16 -2.81 1.84 5.53
CA SER A 16 -4.07 2.50 5.21
C SER A 16 -3.77 3.89 4.69
N ILE A 17 -4.17 4.15 3.45
CA ILE A 17 -3.96 5.44 2.81
C ILE A 17 -5.11 5.72 1.86
N MET A 18 -5.54 6.97 1.81
CA MET A 18 -6.58 7.41 0.88
C MET A 18 -5.96 8.30 -0.17
N ILE A 19 -5.99 7.83 -1.41
CA ILE A 19 -5.54 8.60 -2.56
C ILE A 19 -6.74 8.72 -3.52
N GLY A 20 -7.24 9.93 -3.67
CA GLY A 20 -8.37 10.20 -4.56
C GLY A 20 -7.89 10.57 -5.97
N ARG A 21 -8.83 10.55 -6.92
CA ARG A 21 -8.52 10.88 -8.31
C ARG A 21 -8.05 12.31 -8.48
N SER A 22 -8.60 13.22 -7.67
CA SER A 22 -8.25 14.63 -7.74
C SER A 22 -6.88 14.94 -7.18
N GLU A 23 -6.18 13.94 -6.69
CA GLU A 23 -4.90 14.12 -6.02
C GLU A 23 -3.71 13.78 -6.92
N ASP A 24 -3.91 13.69 -8.22
CA ASP A 24 -2.80 13.45 -9.15
C ASP A 24 -1.65 14.43 -8.96
N ARG A 25 -2.00 15.68 -8.74
CA ARG A 25 -1.02 16.75 -8.48
C ARG A 25 -0.31 16.61 -7.14
N LEU A 26 -0.83 15.75 -6.26
CA LEU A 26 -0.27 15.50 -4.94
C LEU A 26 0.54 14.21 -4.89
N GLN A 27 0.83 13.60 -6.04
CA GLN A 27 1.57 12.34 -6.10
C GLN A 27 2.90 12.41 -5.36
N GLY A 28 3.61 13.54 -5.48
CA GLY A 28 4.88 13.72 -4.78
C GLY A 28 4.71 13.63 -3.27
N ALA A 29 3.68 14.28 -2.73
CA ALA A 29 3.40 14.25 -1.31
C ALA A 29 2.96 12.86 -0.86
N GLY A 30 2.13 12.19 -1.68
CA GLY A 30 1.70 10.83 -1.40
C GLY A 30 2.87 9.86 -1.38
N SER A 31 3.76 9.97 -2.34
CA SER A 31 4.96 9.12 -2.41
C SER A 31 5.88 9.37 -1.21
N PHE A 32 6.04 10.62 -0.81
CA PHE A 32 6.84 10.96 0.37
C PHE A 32 6.24 10.31 1.63
N ALA A 33 4.94 10.45 1.82
CA ALA A 33 4.27 9.89 2.99
C ALA A 33 4.39 8.37 3.03
N ILE A 34 4.25 7.70 1.89
CA ILE A 34 4.40 6.25 1.78
C ILE A 34 5.81 5.85 2.15
N ASN A 35 6.82 6.52 1.61
CA ASN A 35 8.21 6.21 1.89
C ASN A 35 8.56 6.40 3.38
N GLU A 36 8.06 7.46 3.99
CA GLU A 36 8.27 7.71 5.41
C GLU A 36 7.61 6.63 6.27
N MET A 37 6.41 6.21 5.90
CA MET A 37 5.70 5.17 6.63
C MET A 37 6.39 3.81 6.48
N LEU A 38 6.89 3.51 5.28
CA LEU A 38 7.65 2.27 5.06
C LEU A 38 8.94 2.26 5.86
N ARG A 39 9.64 3.39 5.91
CA ARG A 39 10.84 3.51 6.72
C ARG A 39 10.51 3.27 8.19
N HIS A 40 9.45 3.89 8.69
CA HIS A 40 9.02 3.68 10.07
C HIS A 40 8.69 2.21 10.33
N ALA A 41 7.93 1.59 9.43
CA ALA A 41 7.53 0.19 9.59
C ALA A 41 8.72 -0.74 9.64
N PHE A 42 9.66 -0.60 8.70
CA PHE A 42 10.76 -1.54 8.57
C PHE A 42 11.92 -1.23 9.51
N GLU A 43 12.21 0.03 9.76
CA GLU A 43 13.35 0.41 10.59
C GLU A 43 13.01 0.58 12.06
N ASN A 44 11.88 1.22 12.37
CA ASN A 44 11.52 1.50 13.75
C ASN A 44 10.70 0.38 14.39
N LEU A 45 9.73 -0.16 13.65
CA LEU A 45 8.88 -1.24 14.16
C LEU A 45 9.39 -2.63 13.84
N ASN A 46 10.43 -2.72 13.04
CA ASN A 46 11.06 -3.98 12.65
C ASN A 46 10.07 -4.95 12.04
N LEU A 47 9.14 -4.44 11.25
CA LEU A 47 8.20 -5.28 10.53
C LEU A 47 8.90 -5.95 9.35
N ARG A 48 8.34 -7.08 8.91
CA ARG A 48 8.89 -7.82 7.78
C ARG A 48 8.00 -7.73 6.54
N ARG A 49 6.77 -7.30 6.71
CA ARG A 49 5.79 -7.26 5.65
C ARG A 49 4.82 -6.11 5.87
N VAL A 50 4.60 -5.33 4.82
CA VAL A 50 3.57 -4.28 4.79
C VAL A 50 2.70 -4.55 3.56
N GLU A 51 1.39 -4.61 3.75
CA GLU A 51 0.47 -4.85 2.64
C GLU A 51 -0.57 -3.75 2.57
N LEU A 52 -1.21 -3.64 1.41
CA LEU A 52 -2.28 -2.69 1.19
C LEU A 52 -3.24 -3.22 0.14
N GLN A 53 -4.43 -2.66 0.13
CA GLN A 53 -5.45 -2.99 -0.86
C GLN A 53 -5.84 -1.71 -1.59
N VAL A 54 -6.15 -1.85 -2.86
CA VAL A 54 -6.57 -0.72 -3.69
C VAL A 54 -7.68 -1.18 -4.63
N LEU A 55 -8.67 -0.30 -4.85
CA LEU A 55 -9.75 -0.60 -5.80
C LEU A 55 -9.18 -0.71 -7.22
N GLU A 56 -9.72 -1.64 -7.98
CA GLU A 56 -9.24 -1.89 -9.34
C GLU A 56 -9.41 -0.70 -10.27
N ASP A 57 -10.36 0.20 -9.97
CA ASP A 57 -10.60 1.38 -10.78
C ASP A 57 -9.75 2.60 -10.37
N ASN A 58 -8.99 2.48 -9.29
CA ASN A 58 -8.15 3.58 -8.82
C ASN A 58 -6.75 3.43 -9.41
N LEU A 59 -6.62 3.81 -10.67
CA LEU A 59 -5.35 3.65 -11.40
C LEU A 59 -4.25 4.54 -10.85
N CYS A 60 -4.61 5.71 -10.36
CA CYS A 60 -3.65 6.63 -9.77
C CYS A 60 -2.95 6.03 -8.55
N ALA A 61 -3.74 5.46 -7.64
CA ALA A 61 -3.18 4.82 -6.46
C ALA A 61 -2.32 3.61 -6.81
N GLN A 62 -2.78 2.80 -7.77
CA GLN A 62 -2.02 1.64 -8.22
C GLN A 62 -0.65 2.06 -8.76
N HIS A 63 -0.62 3.11 -9.55
CA HIS A 63 0.62 3.63 -10.11
C HIS A 63 1.58 4.09 -9.00
N VAL A 64 1.06 4.81 -8.01
CA VAL A 64 1.86 5.29 -6.89
C VAL A 64 2.48 4.13 -6.11
N TYR A 65 1.69 3.10 -5.84
CA TYR A 65 2.16 1.95 -5.07
C TYR A 65 3.19 1.14 -5.86
N GLU A 66 2.95 0.92 -7.15
CA GLU A 66 3.91 0.20 -8.00
C GLU A 66 5.22 0.96 -8.09
N LYS A 67 5.14 2.27 -8.23
CA LYS A 67 6.33 3.12 -8.26
C LYS A 67 7.10 3.08 -6.95
N ALA A 68 6.40 2.96 -5.83
CA ALA A 68 7.03 2.85 -4.52
C ALA A 68 7.74 1.50 -4.32
N GLY A 69 7.40 0.50 -5.12
CA GLY A 69 8.05 -0.81 -5.05
C GLY A 69 7.15 -1.93 -4.52
N PHE A 70 5.87 -1.65 -4.30
CA PHE A 70 4.93 -2.70 -3.92
C PHE A 70 4.71 -3.66 -5.08
N LYS A 71 4.54 -4.94 -4.75
CA LYS A 71 4.31 -5.99 -5.73
C LYS A 71 2.89 -6.52 -5.62
N LEU A 72 2.26 -6.75 -6.77
CA LEU A 72 0.92 -7.29 -6.83
C LEU A 72 0.95 -8.75 -6.39
N GLU A 73 0.16 -9.10 -5.38
CA GLU A 73 0.09 -10.47 -4.88
C GLU A 73 -1.22 -11.16 -5.21
N GLY A 74 -2.27 -10.42 -5.43
CA GLY A 74 -3.54 -11.06 -5.70
C GLY A 74 -4.65 -10.09 -6.01
N LEU A 75 -5.83 -10.68 -6.24
CA LEU A 75 -7.04 -9.96 -6.56
C LEU A 75 -8.15 -10.49 -5.66
N ARG A 76 -8.82 -9.58 -4.96
CA ARG A 76 -9.99 -9.92 -4.16
C ARG A 76 -11.22 -9.57 -4.99
N ARG A 77 -11.88 -10.59 -5.49
CA ARG A 77 -13.02 -10.39 -6.39
C ARG A 77 -14.26 -9.94 -5.62
N GLU A 78 -14.94 -8.92 -6.17
CA GLU A 78 -16.19 -8.38 -5.63
C GLU A 78 -16.08 -8.04 -4.14
N ALA A 79 -14.95 -7.46 -3.75
CA ALA A 79 -14.66 -7.20 -2.34
C ALA A 79 -15.31 -5.91 -1.83
N VAL A 80 -15.65 -4.98 -2.69
CA VAL A 80 -16.19 -3.68 -2.31
C VAL A 80 -17.42 -3.32 -3.13
N TYR A 81 -18.48 -2.90 -2.46
CA TYR A 81 -19.67 -2.36 -3.12
C TYR A 81 -19.55 -0.85 -3.20
N LYS A 82 -19.67 -0.31 -4.41
CA LYS A 82 -19.52 1.12 -4.63
C LYS A 82 -20.35 1.54 -5.85
N ASN A 83 -21.16 2.58 -5.67
CA ASN A 83 -21.95 3.18 -6.78
C ASN A 83 -22.80 2.15 -7.52
N GLY A 84 -23.46 1.27 -6.79
CA GLY A 84 -24.38 0.29 -7.35
C GLY A 84 -23.75 -0.93 -7.97
N ARG A 85 -22.44 -1.13 -7.80
CA ARG A 85 -21.76 -2.29 -8.35
C ARG A 85 -20.67 -2.80 -7.41
N TYR A 86 -20.29 -4.03 -7.61
CA TYR A 86 -19.19 -4.64 -6.88
C TYR A 86 -17.89 -4.46 -7.65
N LEU A 87 -16.84 -4.10 -6.92
CA LEU A 87 -15.52 -3.89 -7.48
C LEU A 87 -14.53 -4.86 -6.86
N ASN A 88 -13.54 -5.24 -7.64
CA ASN A 88 -12.43 -6.02 -7.15
C ASN A 88 -11.39 -5.12 -6.49
N CYS A 89 -10.65 -5.68 -5.54
CA CYS A 89 -9.52 -5.00 -4.94
C CYS A 89 -8.24 -5.73 -5.31
N LYS A 90 -7.19 -4.97 -5.62
CA LYS A 90 -5.86 -5.53 -5.82
C LYS A 90 -5.12 -5.52 -4.50
N LEU A 91 -4.44 -6.61 -4.20
CA LEU A 91 -3.63 -6.74 -2.99
C LEU A 91 -2.17 -6.57 -3.37
N TYR A 92 -1.53 -5.59 -2.76
CA TYR A 92 -0.11 -5.33 -2.95
C TYR A 92 0.61 -5.52 -1.63
N ALA A 93 1.87 -5.91 -1.70
CA ALA A 93 2.69 -6.07 -0.51
C ALA A 93 4.14 -5.71 -0.79
N MET A 94 4.84 -5.34 0.27
CA MET A 94 6.28 -5.11 0.24
C MET A 94 6.89 -5.85 1.42
N LEU A 95 7.89 -6.65 1.16
CA LEU A 95 8.66 -7.31 2.20
C LEU A 95 9.85 -6.42 2.58
N ARG A 96 10.35 -6.61 3.81
CA ARG A 96 11.51 -5.85 4.26
C ARG A 96 12.68 -5.98 3.29
N ARG A 97 12.93 -7.17 2.76
CA ARG A 97 14.02 -7.37 1.81
C ARG A 97 13.81 -6.59 0.51
N ASP A 98 12.55 -6.46 0.04
CA ASP A 98 12.24 -5.68 -1.15
C ASP A 98 12.56 -4.21 -0.92
N TRP A 99 12.22 -3.71 0.27
CA TRP A 99 12.49 -2.33 0.62
C TRP A 99 13.98 -2.05 0.73
N MET A 100 14.73 -2.98 1.32
CA MET A 100 16.18 -2.87 1.45
C MET A 100 16.86 -2.85 0.08
N GLU A 101 16.43 -3.71 -0.84
CA GLU A 101 16.93 -3.74 -2.21
C GLU A 101 16.65 -2.43 -2.94
N ARG A 102 15.44 -1.90 -2.75
CA ARG A 102 15.06 -0.64 -3.36
C ARG A 102 15.92 0.51 -2.85
N ALA A 103 16.23 0.50 -1.57
CA ALA A 103 17.01 1.56 -0.93
C ALA A 103 18.50 1.51 -1.31
N ALA A 104 18.94 0.36 -1.78
CA ALA A 104 20.28 0.22 -2.28
C ALA A 104 20.41 0.82 -3.68
#